data_4cb5f561b1a6e0695aff9207a8a9eef4
#
_entry.id   4cb5f561b1a6e0695aff9207a8a9eef4
#
_cell.length_a   1.000
_cell.length_b   1.000
_cell.length_c   1.000
_cell.angle_alpha   90.00
_cell.angle_beta   90.00
_cell.angle_gamma   90.00
#
_symmetry.space_group_name_H-M   'P 1'
#
loop_
_entity.id
_entity.type
_entity.pdbx_description
1 polymer ?
#
loop_
_entity_poly.entity_id
_entity_poly.type
_entity_poly.pdbx_seq_one_letter_code
_entity_poly.pdbx_strand_id
1 'polypeptide(L)'
;SDVYKRQVDSLGPLGTSFSMDKDHIVGIGGGIGIAPILFMARQARPGQMTVVIGGRNKEEVFWKDLFPDTVRKMIVTTDDGSYGIKGFSVSVLPQMFAEEKVDEACVCGPAIMMKTAAEMAKTAGVYCEVSMERRMGCGIGTCLGCVCDKKSGGGHYKVCTDGPVFNAEEVVL
;
A
#
# COMPACT_ATOMS: atom_id res chain seq x y z
N SER A 1 -10.30 23.91 -30.60
CA SER A 1 -8.88 23.53 -30.43
C SER A 1 -8.50 23.23 -28.99
N ASP A 2 -9.15 23.80 -27.98
CA ASP A 2 -8.85 23.56 -26.57
C ASP A 2 -9.31 22.18 -26.04
N VAL A 3 -10.27 21.54 -26.70
CA VAL A 3 -10.72 20.20 -26.33
C VAL A 3 -9.63 19.17 -26.53
N TYR A 4 -8.87 19.24 -27.60
CA TYR A 4 -7.76 18.32 -27.90
C TYR A 4 -6.58 18.46 -26.92
N LYS A 5 -6.36 19.63 -26.35
CA LYS A 5 -5.31 19.86 -25.35
C LYS A 5 -5.64 19.28 -23.97
N ARG A 6 -6.90 18.85 -23.75
CA ARG A 6 -7.38 18.25 -22.48
C ARG A 6 -7.60 16.75 -22.60
N GLN A 7 -7.29 16.15 -23.73
CA GLN A 7 -7.40 14.71 -23.93
C GLN A 7 -6.13 14.02 -23.43
N VAL A 8 -6.31 12.91 -22.74
CA VAL A 8 -5.24 12.03 -22.29
C VAL A 8 -5.53 10.64 -22.86
N ASP A 9 -4.59 10.13 -23.64
CA ASP A 9 -4.66 8.75 -24.08
C ASP A 9 -4.28 7.85 -22.91
N SER A 10 -5.14 6.90 -22.60
CA SER A 10 -4.92 5.96 -21.49
C SER A 10 -5.18 4.53 -21.93
N LEU A 11 -4.39 3.61 -21.40
CA LEU A 11 -4.56 2.17 -21.55
C LEU A 11 -4.78 1.58 -20.17
N GLY A 12 -5.87 0.88 -19.95
CA GLY A 12 -6.19 0.28 -18.69
C GLY A 12 -7.63 -0.30 -18.63
N PRO A 13 -8.02 -0.93 -17.52
CA PRO A 13 -7.21 -1.19 -16.32
C PRO A 13 -6.13 -2.25 -16.58
N LEU A 14 -4.96 -2.11 -15.95
CA LEU A 14 -3.84 -3.04 -16.09
C LEU A 14 -3.37 -3.51 -14.71
N GLY A 15 -2.78 -4.70 -14.68
CA GLY A 15 -2.18 -5.28 -13.47
C GLY A 15 -3.21 -5.80 -12.45
N THR A 16 -2.78 -5.91 -11.20
CA THR A 16 -3.52 -6.47 -10.07
C THR A 16 -3.91 -5.40 -9.07
N SER A 17 -4.87 -5.71 -8.21
CA SER A 17 -5.32 -4.85 -7.11
C SER A 17 -5.19 -5.57 -5.77
N PHE A 18 -5.20 -4.81 -4.67
CA PHE A 18 -5.33 -5.38 -3.34
C PHE A 18 -6.63 -6.19 -3.20
N SER A 19 -6.55 -7.28 -2.43
CA SER A 19 -7.71 -8.05 -2.01
C SER A 19 -8.62 -7.20 -1.09
N MET A 20 -9.93 -7.42 -1.17
CA MET A 20 -10.92 -6.77 -0.32
C MET A 20 -11.88 -7.78 0.31
N ASP A 21 -11.50 -9.05 0.33
CA ASP A 21 -12.38 -10.16 0.73
C ASP A 21 -12.43 -10.38 2.25
N LYS A 22 -11.45 -9.87 2.98
CA LYS A 22 -11.30 -10.08 4.42
C LYS A 22 -12.18 -9.14 5.23
N ASP A 23 -12.50 -9.55 6.46
CA ASP A 23 -13.35 -8.77 7.35
C ASP A 23 -12.61 -7.64 8.07
N HIS A 24 -11.33 -7.83 8.38
CA HIS A 24 -10.48 -6.80 8.96
C HIS A 24 -9.18 -6.64 8.19
N ILE A 25 -9.09 -5.57 7.41
CA ILE A 25 -7.94 -5.20 6.60
C ILE A 25 -7.23 -4.00 7.24
N VAL A 26 -5.90 -4.07 7.34
CA VAL A 26 -5.07 -2.93 7.75
C VAL A 26 -4.36 -2.37 6.52
N GLY A 27 -4.76 -1.17 6.10
CA GLY A 27 -4.10 -0.45 5.01
C GLY A 27 -2.99 0.46 5.54
N ILE A 28 -1.76 0.27 5.07
CA ILE A 28 -0.58 0.99 5.54
C ILE A 28 0.00 1.80 4.39
N GLY A 29 -0.07 3.12 4.51
CA GLY A 29 0.36 4.05 3.48
C GLY A 29 1.49 4.98 3.92
N GLY A 30 2.50 5.17 3.06
CA GLY A 30 3.57 6.13 3.27
C GLY A 30 3.87 6.97 2.03
N GLY A 31 3.99 8.29 2.18
CA GLY A 31 4.20 9.20 1.07
C GLY A 31 3.10 9.10 0.02
N ILE A 32 3.47 8.96 -1.26
CA ILE A 32 2.49 8.80 -2.36
C ILE A 32 1.70 7.49 -2.25
N GLY A 33 2.22 6.47 -1.56
CA GLY A 33 1.54 5.20 -1.32
C GLY A 33 0.26 5.31 -0.47
N ILE A 34 -0.02 6.48 0.11
CA ILE A 34 -1.29 6.77 0.77
C ILE A 34 -2.45 6.78 -0.25
N ALA A 35 -2.20 7.18 -1.50
CA ALA A 35 -3.24 7.29 -2.53
C ALA A 35 -3.98 5.97 -2.82
N PRO A 36 -3.31 4.83 -3.10
CA PRO A 36 -4.00 3.56 -3.28
C PRO A 36 -4.71 3.08 -2.00
N ILE A 37 -4.14 3.33 -0.82
CA ILE A 37 -4.81 3.01 0.46
C ILE A 37 -6.09 3.84 0.66
N LEU A 38 -6.07 5.11 0.28
CA LEU A 38 -7.26 5.96 0.27
C LEU A 38 -8.33 5.42 -0.70
N PHE A 39 -7.91 4.98 -1.90
CA PHE A 39 -8.82 4.39 -2.87
C PHE A 39 -9.48 3.12 -2.32
N MET A 40 -8.70 2.24 -1.68
CA MET A 40 -9.23 1.05 -1.00
C MET A 40 -10.24 1.42 0.09
N ALA A 41 -9.91 2.38 0.95
CA ALA A 41 -10.77 2.80 2.06
C ALA A 41 -12.14 3.32 1.58
N ARG A 42 -12.18 3.97 0.40
CA ARG A 42 -13.43 4.42 -0.22
C ARG A 42 -14.30 3.30 -0.77
N GLN A 43 -13.72 2.13 -1.01
CA GLN A 43 -14.43 0.94 -1.50
C GLN A 43 -14.74 -0.08 -0.40
N ALA A 44 -14.09 0.06 0.75
CA ALA A 44 -14.26 -0.82 1.88
C ALA A 44 -15.66 -0.71 2.48
N ARG A 45 -16.18 -1.83 2.98
CA ARG A 45 -17.41 -1.85 3.76
C ARG A 45 -17.20 -1.05 5.07
N PRO A 46 -18.24 -0.41 5.60
CA PRO A 46 -18.13 0.29 6.89
C PRO A 46 -17.53 -0.61 7.98
N GLY A 47 -16.48 -0.12 8.64
CA GLY A 47 -15.77 -0.84 9.70
C GLY A 47 -14.83 -1.97 9.25
N GLN A 48 -14.67 -2.21 7.96
CA GLN A 48 -13.79 -3.25 7.42
C GLN A 48 -12.31 -2.88 7.53
N MET A 49 -11.97 -1.61 7.35
CA MET A 49 -10.59 -1.19 7.16
C MET A 49 -10.10 -0.30 8.31
N THR A 50 -8.97 -0.68 8.90
CA THR A 50 -8.12 0.21 9.71
C THR A 50 -7.05 0.81 8.82
N VAL A 51 -6.80 2.10 8.96
CA VAL A 51 -5.83 2.83 8.13
C VAL A 51 -4.69 3.35 8.98
N VAL A 52 -3.47 3.10 8.54
CA VAL A 52 -2.24 3.65 9.13
C VAL A 52 -1.54 4.48 8.06
N ILE A 53 -1.38 5.77 8.29
CA ILE A 53 -0.63 6.64 7.38
C ILE A 53 0.55 7.27 8.09
N GLY A 54 1.66 7.40 7.37
CA GLY A 54 2.88 7.99 7.89
C GLY A 54 3.47 9.05 6.96
N GLY A 55 4.04 10.07 7.56
CA GLY A 55 4.78 11.13 6.88
C GLY A 55 5.92 11.65 7.75
N ARG A 56 6.79 12.50 7.19
CA ARG A 56 7.87 13.11 7.94
C ARG A 56 7.38 14.12 8.96
N ASN A 57 6.31 14.83 8.63
CA ASN A 57 5.74 15.92 9.42
C ASN A 57 4.24 16.09 9.12
N LYS A 58 3.61 17.03 9.82
CA LYS A 58 2.18 17.34 9.71
C LYS A 58 1.74 17.71 8.29
N GLU A 59 2.57 18.41 7.52
CA GLU A 59 2.25 18.85 6.17
C GLU A 59 2.13 17.68 5.20
N GLU A 60 2.85 16.59 5.43
CA GLU A 60 2.83 15.41 4.55
C GLU A 60 1.65 14.47 4.82
N VAL A 61 0.96 14.60 5.93
CA VAL A 61 -0.17 13.72 6.29
C VAL A 61 -1.55 14.37 6.06
N PHE A 62 -1.62 15.41 5.20
CA PHE A 62 -2.88 16.07 4.82
C PHE A 62 -3.92 15.11 4.22
N TRP A 63 -3.49 14.00 3.67
CA TRP A 63 -4.34 12.94 3.13
C TRP A 63 -5.38 12.43 4.12
N LYS A 64 -5.11 12.54 5.43
CA LYS A 64 -6.00 12.04 6.50
C LYS A 64 -7.44 12.58 6.39
N ASP A 65 -7.58 13.83 5.95
CA ASP A 65 -8.87 14.51 5.85
C ASP A 65 -9.69 14.08 4.62
N LEU A 66 -9.12 13.23 3.75
CA LEU A 66 -9.75 12.69 2.54
C LEU A 66 -10.35 11.29 2.74
N PHE A 67 -10.01 10.62 3.83
CA PHE A 67 -10.53 9.28 4.13
C PHE A 67 -12.00 9.35 4.56
N PRO A 68 -12.81 8.34 4.20
CA PRO A 68 -14.20 8.32 4.60
C PRO A 68 -14.34 7.99 6.10
N ASP A 69 -15.39 8.53 6.72
CA ASP A 69 -15.73 8.25 8.14
C ASP A 69 -16.11 6.78 8.40
N THR A 70 -16.25 5.98 7.33
CA THR A 70 -16.58 4.56 7.41
C THR A 70 -15.39 3.68 7.76
N VAL A 71 -14.15 4.20 7.79
CA VAL A 71 -12.99 3.44 8.26
C VAL A 71 -13.15 3.08 9.74
N ARG A 72 -12.74 1.86 10.11
CA ARG A 72 -12.82 1.36 11.50
C ARG A 72 -12.01 2.23 12.46
N LYS A 73 -10.79 2.56 12.06
CA LYS A 73 -9.84 3.34 12.84
C LYS A 73 -8.83 3.98 11.91
N MET A 74 -8.43 5.21 12.20
CA MET A 74 -7.32 5.87 11.52
C MET A 74 -6.21 6.16 12.51
N ILE A 75 -5.00 5.77 12.16
CA ILE A 75 -3.78 6.05 12.91
C ILE A 75 -2.87 6.88 12.01
N VAL A 76 -2.44 8.03 12.52
CA VAL A 76 -1.49 8.90 11.82
C VAL A 76 -0.21 8.97 12.61
N THR A 77 0.91 8.79 11.92
CA THR A 77 2.25 8.92 12.51
C THR A 77 3.03 10.01 11.79
N THR A 78 3.90 10.70 12.51
CA THR A 78 4.88 11.61 11.91
C THR A 78 6.25 11.38 12.53
N ASP A 79 7.29 11.39 11.71
CA ASP A 79 8.66 11.10 12.16
C ASP A 79 9.10 12.11 13.23
N ASP A 80 8.75 13.38 13.05
CA ASP A 80 9.08 14.47 13.96
C ASP A 80 8.13 14.59 15.17
N GLY A 81 6.96 13.94 15.13
CA GLY A 81 5.93 14.02 16.17
C GLY A 81 5.07 15.29 16.10
N SER A 82 5.10 16.01 14.99
CA SER A 82 4.31 17.25 14.81
C SER A 82 2.80 16.99 14.68
N TYR A 83 2.40 15.73 14.39
CA TYR A 83 1.00 15.30 14.39
C TYR A 83 0.90 13.79 14.65
N GLY A 84 -0.14 13.39 15.37
CA GLY A 84 -0.42 11.98 15.66
C GLY A 84 0.64 11.34 16.57
N ILE A 85 0.98 10.09 16.28
CA ILE A 85 1.99 9.34 17.03
C ILE A 85 3.37 9.66 16.46
N LYS A 86 4.34 9.97 17.31
CA LYS A 86 5.72 10.18 16.88
C LYS A 86 6.36 8.85 16.46
N GLY A 87 6.88 8.80 15.26
CA GLY A 87 7.61 7.65 14.71
C GLY A 87 7.11 7.23 13.33
N PHE A 88 7.67 6.13 12.84
CA PHE A 88 7.31 5.57 11.54
C PHE A 88 5.95 4.85 11.58
N SER A 89 5.25 4.82 10.45
CA SER A 89 3.95 4.13 10.34
C SER A 89 4.00 2.66 10.77
N VAL A 90 5.12 1.98 10.54
CA VAL A 90 5.30 0.58 10.93
C VAL A 90 5.44 0.37 12.43
N SER A 91 5.78 1.40 13.21
CA SER A 91 6.03 1.27 14.66
C SER A 91 4.79 0.88 15.46
N VAL A 92 3.60 1.14 14.95
CA VAL A 92 2.32 0.81 15.59
C VAL A 92 1.83 -0.61 15.29
N LEU A 93 2.40 -1.28 14.28
CA LEU A 93 1.92 -2.57 13.79
C LEU A 93 2.07 -3.71 14.81
N PRO A 94 3.20 -3.86 15.55
CA PRO A 94 3.34 -4.96 16.50
C PRO A 94 2.27 -4.95 17.58
N GLN A 95 1.97 -3.78 18.14
CA GLN A 95 0.91 -3.64 19.13
C GLN A 95 -0.47 -3.92 18.51
N MET A 96 -0.75 -3.38 17.32
CA MET A 96 -2.02 -3.59 16.62
C MET A 96 -2.26 -5.07 16.34
N PHE A 97 -1.28 -5.79 15.82
CA PHE A 97 -1.40 -7.22 15.53
C PHE A 97 -1.52 -8.09 16.78
N ALA A 98 -1.03 -7.61 17.93
CA ALA A 98 -1.19 -8.30 19.21
C ALA A 98 -2.57 -8.07 19.85
N GLU A 99 -3.15 -6.88 19.68
CA GLU A 99 -4.39 -6.47 20.33
C GLU A 99 -5.64 -6.76 19.48
N GLU A 100 -5.50 -6.76 18.15
CA GLU A 100 -6.63 -6.89 17.23
C GLU A 100 -6.42 -8.10 16.30
N LYS A 101 -7.51 -8.85 16.06
CA LYS A 101 -7.49 -9.88 15.01
C LYS A 101 -7.51 -9.17 13.66
N VAL A 102 -6.34 -9.11 13.01
CA VAL A 102 -6.15 -8.60 11.66
C VAL A 102 -6.08 -9.77 10.71
N ASP A 103 -6.89 -9.76 9.65
CA ASP A 103 -6.91 -10.84 8.67
C ASP A 103 -5.92 -10.58 7.52
N GLU A 104 -5.68 -9.31 7.19
CA GLU A 104 -4.82 -8.91 6.08
C GLU A 104 -4.19 -7.53 6.29
N ALA A 105 -2.93 -7.39 5.86
CA ALA A 105 -2.21 -6.13 5.79
C ALA A 105 -1.92 -5.76 4.33
N CYS A 106 -2.37 -4.58 3.89
CA CYS A 106 -2.15 -4.04 2.56
C CYS A 106 -1.20 -2.84 2.66
N VAL A 107 -0.02 -2.95 2.05
CA VAL A 107 1.06 -1.98 2.26
C VAL A 107 1.46 -1.30 0.95
N CYS A 108 1.53 0.03 0.95
CA CYS A 108 2.04 0.81 -0.16
C CYS A 108 2.88 1.99 0.31
N GLY A 109 4.10 2.12 -0.19
CA GLY A 109 5.01 3.21 0.15
C GLY A 109 6.48 2.87 -0.10
N PRO A 110 7.40 3.53 0.59
CA PRO A 110 8.83 3.28 0.43
C PRO A 110 9.22 1.81 0.65
N ALA A 111 10.16 1.29 -0.12
CA ALA A 111 10.57 -0.12 -0.07
C ALA A 111 10.94 -0.59 1.35
N ILE A 112 11.67 0.22 2.10
CA ILE A 112 12.04 -0.11 3.48
C ILE A 112 10.81 -0.23 4.39
N MET A 113 9.79 0.61 4.21
CA MET A 113 8.54 0.55 4.96
C MET A 113 7.77 -0.74 4.62
N MET A 114 7.64 -1.06 3.33
CA MET A 114 6.98 -2.28 2.87
C MET A 114 7.67 -3.53 3.39
N LYS A 115 9.01 -3.59 3.31
CA LYS A 115 9.81 -4.69 3.84
C LYS A 115 9.60 -4.88 5.34
N THR A 116 9.70 -3.81 6.12
CA THR A 116 9.51 -3.87 7.58
C THR A 116 8.09 -4.28 7.96
N ALA A 117 7.07 -3.71 7.29
CA ALA A 117 5.67 -4.09 7.52
C ALA A 117 5.42 -5.57 7.18
N ALA A 118 5.95 -6.06 6.07
CA ALA A 118 5.84 -7.46 5.67
C ALA A 118 6.49 -8.43 6.68
N GLU A 119 7.67 -8.08 7.21
CA GLU A 119 8.35 -8.87 8.26
C GLU A 119 7.54 -8.92 9.56
N MET A 120 6.96 -7.79 9.97
CA MET A 120 6.08 -7.70 11.15
C MET A 120 4.80 -8.52 10.96
N ALA A 121 4.13 -8.39 9.80
CA ALA A 121 2.94 -9.16 9.46
C ALA A 121 3.24 -10.68 9.46
N LYS A 122 4.34 -11.10 8.85
CA LYS A 122 4.80 -12.50 8.86
C LYS A 122 5.01 -13.02 10.28
N THR A 123 5.67 -12.25 11.14
CA THR A 123 5.90 -12.62 12.55
C THR A 123 4.59 -12.78 13.32
N ALA A 124 3.60 -11.96 12.99
CA ALA A 124 2.26 -12.03 13.61
C ALA A 124 1.33 -13.07 12.97
N GLY A 125 1.75 -13.74 11.88
CA GLY A 125 0.90 -14.68 11.14
C GLY A 125 -0.22 -13.99 10.33
N VAL A 126 -0.04 -12.70 10.00
CA VAL A 126 -0.98 -11.91 9.19
C VAL A 126 -0.58 -11.98 7.73
N TYR A 127 -1.55 -12.29 6.86
CA TYR A 127 -1.33 -12.25 5.40
C TYR A 127 -1.01 -10.81 4.97
N CYS A 128 -0.03 -10.63 4.08
CA CYS A 128 0.44 -9.31 3.69
C CYS A 128 0.56 -9.18 2.18
N GLU A 129 -0.10 -8.17 1.64
CA GLU A 129 0.07 -7.72 0.26
C GLU A 129 0.84 -6.40 0.21
N VAL A 130 1.69 -6.26 -0.80
CA VAL A 130 2.50 -5.07 -1.04
C VAL A 130 2.27 -4.55 -2.46
N SER A 131 2.08 -3.24 -2.59
CA SER A 131 2.01 -2.59 -3.90
C SER A 131 3.36 -2.03 -4.29
N MET A 132 3.99 -2.65 -5.27
CA MET A 132 5.33 -2.29 -5.73
C MET A 132 5.31 -1.20 -6.79
N GLU A 133 6.33 -0.35 -6.76
CA GLU A 133 6.62 0.64 -7.78
C GLU A 133 7.91 0.29 -8.51
N ARG A 134 7.90 0.41 -9.84
CA ARG A 134 9.08 0.27 -10.70
C ARG A 134 8.97 1.28 -11.85
N ARG A 135 10.11 1.59 -12.46
CA ARG A 135 10.12 2.41 -13.69
C ARG A 135 9.38 1.68 -14.81
N MET A 136 8.41 2.35 -15.40
CA MET A 136 7.59 1.80 -16.47
C MET A 136 8.12 2.29 -17.84
N GLY A 137 8.40 1.34 -18.72
CA GLY A 137 8.66 1.62 -20.13
C GLY A 137 7.39 1.43 -20.95
N CYS A 138 6.99 0.16 -21.19
CA CYS A 138 5.82 -0.14 -22.04
C CYS A 138 4.48 -0.25 -21.28
N GLY A 139 4.49 -0.61 -20.00
CA GLY A 139 3.27 -0.86 -19.20
C GLY A 139 2.50 -2.14 -19.55
N ILE A 140 2.89 -2.87 -20.59
CA ILE A 140 2.16 -4.03 -21.16
C ILE A 140 2.98 -5.35 -21.15
N GLY A 141 4.04 -5.41 -20.36
CA GLY A 141 4.80 -6.64 -20.13
C GLY A 141 5.84 -7.02 -21.18
N THR A 142 6.12 -6.18 -22.20
CA THR A 142 7.00 -6.55 -23.31
C THR A 142 8.47 -6.12 -23.12
N CYS A 143 8.73 -4.98 -22.47
CA CYS A 143 10.10 -4.40 -22.42
C CYS A 143 10.96 -4.92 -21.26
N LEU A 144 10.40 -5.63 -20.30
CA LEU A 144 11.05 -6.12 -19.09
C LEU A 144 11.73 -5.04 -18.21
N GLY A 145 11.34 -3.78 -18.38
CA GLY A 145 11.90 -2.66 -17.61
C GLY A 145 11.44 -2.59 -16.15
N CYS A 146 10.29 -3.21 -15.84
CA CYS A 146 9.66 -3.15 -14.53
C CYS A 146 9.76 -4.46 -13.73
N VAL A 147 10.75 -5.30 -14.00
CA VAL A 147 10.88 -6.61 -13.34
C VAL A 147 11.27 -6.48 -11.86
N CYS A 148 10.80 -7.41 -11.06
CA CYS A 148 11.23 -7.65 -9.68
C CYS A 148 11.49 -9.15 -9.46
N ASP A 149 12.40 -9.47 -8.55
CA ASP A 149 12.82 -10.85 -8.31
C ASP A 149 11.78 -11.63 -7.50
N LYS A 150 11.61 -12.90 -7.86
CA LYS A 150 10.86 -13.86 -7.06
C LYS A 150 11.69 -14.30 -5.85
N LYS A 151 11.11 -14.34 -4.66
CA LYS A 151 11.78 -14.90 -3.47
C LYS A 151 12.12 -16.38 -3.60
N SER A 152 11.33 -17.13 -4.35
CA SER A 152 11.59 -18.54 -4.64
C SER A 152 12.83 -18.78 -5.52
N GLY A 153 13.41 -17.74 -6.11
CA GLY A 153 14.43 -17.84 -7.15
C GLY A 153 13.84 -18.22 -8.50
N GLY A 154 14.71 -18.31 -9.53
CA GLY A 154 14.33 -18.86 -10.83
C GLY A 154 13.45 -17.99 -11.72
N GLY A 155 13.42 -16.68 -11.52
CA GLY A 155 12.70 -15.80 -12.43
C GLY A 155 12.26 -14.46 -11.82
N HIS A 156 11.54 -13.71 -12.63
CA HIS A 156 11.07 -12.37 -12.29
C HIS A 156 9.55 -12.26 -12.47
N TYR A 157 8.94 -11.37 -11.75
CA TYR A 157 7.62 -10.81 -12.05
C TYR A 157 7.77 -9.50 -12.81
N LYS A 158 6.80 -9.17 -13.63
CA LYS A 158 6.66 -7.85 -14.28
C LYS A 158 5.64 -7.05 -13.50
N VAL A 159 6.07 -5.98 -12.84
CA VAL A 159 5.19 -5.16 -11.99
C VAL A 159 4.00 -4.59 -12.77
N CYS A 160 4.15 -4.32 -14.07
CA CYS A 160 3.07 -3.77 -14.89
C CYS A 160 1.94 -4.76 -15.23
N THR A 161 2.21 -6.08 -15.26
CA THR A 161 1.23 -7.10 -15.67
C THR A 161 0.95 -8.14 -14.60
N ASP A 162 2.00 -8.56 -13.86
CA ASP A 162 1.88 -9.58 -12.82
C ASP A 162 1.55 -8.93 -11.45
N GLY A 163 1.81 -7.61 -11.32
CA GLY A 163 1.52 -6.73 -10.20
C GLY A 163 0.62 -5.57 -10.61
N PRO A 164 0.65 -4.42 -9.91
CA PRO A 164 1.67 -4.02 -8.92
C PRO A 164 1.51 -4.65 -7.53
N VAL A 165 0.38 -5.28 -7.23
CA VAL A 165 0.13 -5.88 -5.93
C VAL A 165 0.57 -7.35 -5.93
N PHE A 166 1.35 -7.72 -4.94
CA PHE A 166 1.88 -9.06 -4.75
C PHE A 166 1.74 -9.51 -3.30
N ASN A 167 1.65 -10.81 -3.09
CA ASN A 167 1.92 -11.38 -1.77
C ASN A 167 3.36 -11.03 -1.36
N ALA A 168 3.53 -10.44 -0.20
CA ALA A 168 4.83 -10.02 0.31
C ALA A 168 5.83 -11.17 0.48
N GLU A 169 5.36 -12.42 0.55
CA GLU A 169 6.23 -13.61 0.64
C GLU A 169 6.76 -14.08 -0.73
N GLU A 170 6.22 -13.57 -1.83
CA GLU A 170 6.60 -14.02 -3.18
C GLU A 170 7.64 -13.12 -3.85
N VAL A 171 7.76 -11.86 -3.43
CA VAL A 171 8.61 -10.85 -4.07
C VAL A 171 9.75 -10.37 -3.18
N VAL A 172 10.88 -10.03 -3.80
CA VAL A 172 12.00 -9.36 -3.13
C VAL A 172 11.70 -7.86 -3.05
N LEU A 173 11.60 -7.33 -1.82
CA LEU A 173 11.32 -5.94 -1.49
C LEU A 173 12.59 -5.12 -1.27
#